data_0fb8972b77524e25f46213903ba37c8e
#
_entry.id   0fb8972b77524e25f46213903ba37c8e
#
_cell.length_a   1.000
_cell.length_b   1.000
_cell.length_c   1.000
_cell.angle_alpha   90.00
_cell.angle_beta   90.00
_cell.angle_gamma   90.00
#
_symmetry.space_group_name_H-M   'P 1'
#
loop_
_entity.id
_entity.type
_entity.pdbx_description
1 polymer ?
#
loop_
_entity_poly.entity_id
_entity_poly.type
_entity_poly.pdbx_seq_one_letter_code
_entity_poly.pdbx_strand_id
1 'polypeptide(L)'
;MKKVAIVGAGIVGATAAYYLSKEADVKVTVYDHGLGQATKAAAGIISPWFSKRRNKAWYKMARLGADFYIDLLNDLQESGQEVDFYQRSGVFLLKKDESKLEELYKLALQRKDESPLIGELAILDQATASNLFPGLEGFERLLYASGGARVDGQLLVTRLLEASQVKVIKDRVTIIPVSSGYQIGNQIFDQVVLATGAWLGDILEPLGYEVDVRPQKGQLRDYQVDLDMASYPVVMPEGEWDLIPFPGGKLSLGATH
;
A
#
# COMPACT_ATOMS: atom_id res chain seq x y z
N MET A 1 6.35 31.44 5.92
CA MET A 1 6.49 29.96 5.90
C MET A 1 5.26 29.39 6.57
N LYS A 2 4.46 28.65 5.82
CA LYS A 2 3.21 28.03 6.27
C LYS A 2 3.51 26.82 7.15
N LYS A 3 2.88 26.73 8.33
CA LYS A 3 3.02 25.60 9.22
C LYS A 3 1.93 24.58 8.98
N VAL A 4 2.29 23.35 8.66
CA VAL A 4 1.36 22.25 8.39
C VAL A 4 1.59 21.14 9.41
N ALA A 5 0.52 20.74 10.09
CA ALA A 5 0.53 19.52 10.90
C ALA A 5 -0.02 18.35 10.08
N ILE A 6 0.61 17.19 10.16
CA ILE A 6 0.09 15.94 9.63
C ILE A 6 -0.20 15.02 10.80
N VAL A 7 -1.43 14.57 10.95
CA VAL A 7 -1.83 13.63 11.99
C VAL A 7 -2.01 12.23 11.38
N GLY A 8 -1.14 11.32 11.81
CA GLY A 8 -0.99 9.97 11.26
C GLY A 8 0.19 9.84 10.31
N ALA A 9 1.09 8.89 10.58
CA ALA A 9 2.27 8.55 9.78
C ALA A 9 2.14 7.19 9.09
N GLY A 10 0.93 6.82 8.67
CA GLY A 10 0.71 5.74 7.72
C GLY A 10 1.13 6.17 6.30
N ILE A 11 0.85 5.36 5.28
CA ILE A 11 1.25 5.65 3.89
C ILE A 11 0.79 7.02 3.42
N VAL A 12 -0.45 7.44 3.74
CA VAL A 12 -0.99 8.74 3.31
C VAL A 12 -0.24 9.90 3.97
N GLY A 13 -0.05 9.84 5.29
CA GLY A 13 0.64 10.91 6.02
C GLY A 13 2.14 10.98 5.72
N ALA A 14 2.81 9.84 5.59
CA ALA A 14 4.24 9.79 5.25
C ALA A 14 4.50 10.31 3.83
N THR A 15 3.64 9.95 2.85
CA THR A 15 3.72 10.49 1.49
C THR A 15 3.46 12.00 1.48
N ALA A 16 2.44 12.48 2.19
CA ALA A 16 2.17 13.91 2.32
C ALA A 16 3.34 14.65 2.98
N ALA A 17 3.95 14.08 4.02
CA ALA A 17 5.11 14.65 4.69
C ALA A 17 6.31 14.79 3.73
N TYR A 18 6.58 13.74 2.94
CA TYR A 18 7.66 13.73 1.98
C TYR A 18 7.50 14.82 0.91
N TYR A 19 6.33 14.91 0.27
CA TYR A 19 6.14 15.91 -0.78
C TYR A 19 6.02 17.34 -0.23
N LEU A 20 5.33 17.54 0.89
CA LEU A 20 5.23 18.87 1.50
C LEU A 20 6.56 19.37 2.07
N SER A 21 7.47 18.48 2.45
CA SER A 21 8.80 18.89 2.93
C SER A 21 9.70 19.47 1.83
N LYS A 22 9.39 19.20 0.55
CA LYS A 22 10.10 19.78 -0.61
C LYS A 22 9.68 21.21 -0.92
N GLU A 23 8.56 21.69 -0.36
CA GLU A 23 8.04 23.03 -0.58
C GLU A 23 8.79 24.06 0.29
N ALA A 24 9.47 25.02 -0.33
CA ALA A 24 10.38 25.96 0.36
C ALA A 24 9.70 26.86 1.42
N ASP A 25 8.39 27.10 1.27
CA ASP A 25 7.61 27.98 2.14
C ASP A 25 6.73 27.20 3.14
N VAL A 26 6.89 25.87 3.24
CA VAL A 26 6.13 24.98 4.13
C VAL A 26 7.04 24.41 5.22
N LYS A 27 6.54 24.40 6.47
CA LYS A 27 7.15 23.70 7.60
C LYS A 27 6.21 22.63 8.09
N VAL A 28 6.61 21.38 7.94
CA VAL A 28 5.81 20.20 8.32
C VAL A 28 6.18 19.71 9.71
N THR A 29 5.17 19.28 10.48
CA THR A 29 5.33 18.48 11.70
C THR A 29 4.36 17.31 11.64
N VAL A 30 4.85 16.10 11.86
CA VAL A 30 4.05 14.86 11.85
C VAL A 30 3.78 14.42 13.30
N TYR A 31 2.55 14.05 13.58
CA TYR A 31 2.13 13.43 14.84
C TYR A 31 1.61 12.03 14.58
N ASP A 32 2.14 11.03 15.29
CA ASP A 32 1.67 9.65 15.21
C ASP A 32 1.88 8.94 16.55
N HIS A 33 0.84 8.34 17.09
CA HIS A 33 0.93 7.66 18.39
C HIS A 33 1.56 6.25 18.30
N GLY A 34 1.74 5.72 17.09
CA GLY A 34 2.46 4.47 16.84
C GLY A 34 1.64 3.19 17.02
N LEU A 35 0.33 3.28 17.27
CA LEU A 35 -0.54 2.11 17.45
C LEU A 35 -1.42 1.87 16.23
N GLY A 36 -1.74 0.59 15.95
CA GLY A 36 -2.69 0.17 14.94
C GLY A 36 -2.36 0.62 13.51
N GLN A 37 -1.10 0.69 13.16
CA GLN A 37 -0.61 1.20 11.88
C GLN A 37 -0.88 0.20 10.75
N ALA A 38 -2.05 0.30 10.11
CA ALA A 38 -2.49 -0.63 9.07
C ALA A 38 -1.48 -0.78 7.92
N THR A 39 -0.83 0.30 7.49
CA THR A 39 0.19 0.25 6.42
C THR A 39 1.34 -0.68 6.75
N LYS A 40 1.80 -0.68 7.99
CA LYS A 40 2.94 -1.51 8.43
C LYS A 40 2.58 -2.99 8.60
N ALA A 41 1.29 -3.30 8.69
CA ALA A 41 0.77 -4.65 8.86
C ALA A 41 0.03 -5.16 7.61
N ALA A 42 0.04 -4.40 6.51
CA ALA A 42 -0.65 -4.76 5.29
C ALA A 42 0.12 -5.82 4.48
N ALA A 43 -0.62 -6.60 3.70
CA ALA A 43 -0.06 -7.58 2.77
C ALA A 43 0.84 -6.94 1.68
N GLY A 44 0.59 -5.69 1.35
CA GLY A 44 1.41 -4.93 0.40
C GLY A 44 1.26 -5.34 -1.06
N ILE A 45 0.24 -6.09 -1.42
CA ILE A 45 0.03 -6.58 -2.80
C ILE A 45 -0.44 -5.43 -3.69
N ILE A 46 0.23 -5.23 -4.81
CA ILE A 46 -0.13 -4.25 -5.84
C ILE A 46 -0.57 -4.99 -7.11
N SER A 47 -1.89 -5.19 -7.25
CA SER A 47 -2.51 -5.81 -8.44
C SER A 47 -3.97 -5.39 -8.59
N PRO A 48 -4.31 -4.08 -8.63
CA PRO A 48 -5.69 -3.61 -8.59
C PRO A 48 -6.51 -4.04 -9.81
N TRP A 49 -5.85 -4.41 -10.90
CA TRP A 49 -6.47 -4.68 -12.21
C TRP A 49 -7.41 -5.88 -12.25
N PHE A 50 -7.32 -6.78 -11.27
CA PHE A 50 -8.14 -7.99 -11.17
C PHE A 50 -9.36 -7.82 -10.27
N SER A 51 -9.53 -6.64 -9.66
CA SER A 51 -10.65 -6.39 -8.77
C SER A 51 -11.97 -6.32 -9.54
N LYS A 52 -12.95 -7.11 -9.09
CA LYS A 52 -14.34 -7.08 -9.58
C LYS A 52 -15.24 -6.16 -8.73
N ARG A 53 -14.68 -5.32 -7.85
CA ARG A 53 -15.45 -4.37 -7.04
C ARG A 53 -16.26 -3.42 -7.92
N ARG A 54 -17.53 -3.21 -7.57
CA ARG A 54 -18.43 -2.34 -8.34
C ARG A 54 -18.13 -0.85 -8.18
N ASN A 55 -17.41 -0.47 -7.12
CA ASN A 55 -17.05 0.93 -6.88
C ASN A 55 -15.95 1.38 -7.87
N LYS A 56 -16.37 2.12 -8.89
CA LYS A 56 -15.48 2.63 -9.93
C LYS A 56 -14.48 3.66 -9.39
N ALA A 57 -14.89 4.48 -8.42
CA ALA A 57 -14.00 5.47 -7.80
C ALA A 57 -12.87 4.77 -7.03
N TRP A 58 -13.19 3.71 -6.28
CA TRP A 58 -12.18 2.89 -5.62
C TRP A 58 -11.17 2.30 -6.63
N TYR A 59 -11.67 1.70 -7.72
CA TYR A 59 -10.79 1.12 -8.74
C TYR A 59 -9.88 2.18 -9.38
N LYS A 60 -10.45 3.35 -9.73
CA LYS A 60 -9.67 4.46 -10.29
C LYS A 60 -8.55 4.90 -9.34
N MET A 61 -8.85 5.08 -8.05
CA MET A 61 -7.85 5.47 -7.05
C MET A 61 -6.79 4.39 -6.86
N ALA A 62 -7.18 3.12 -6.78
CA ALA A 62 -6.24 2.01 -6.62
C ALA A 62 -5.30 1.88 -7.84
N ARG A 63 -5.83 2.06 -9.06
CA ARG A 63 -5.04 2.07 -10.29
C ARG A 63 -4.06 3.24 -10.32
N LEU A 64 -4.54 4.46 -10.07
CA LEU A 64 -3.66 5.64 -10.02
C LEU A 64 -2.59 5.51 -8.93
N GLY A 65 -2.92 4.87 -7.80
CA GLY A 65 -1.93 4.56 -6.77
C GLY A 65 -0.86 3.57 -7.24
N ALA A 66 -1.24 2.56 -8.03
CA ALA A 66 -0.28 1.64 -8.63
C ALA A 66 0.63 2.35 -9.66
N ASP A 67 0.06 3.22 -10.49
CA ASP A 67 0.81 4.01 -11.46
C ASP A 67 1.80 4.96 -10.76
N PHE A 68 1.36 5.60 -9.67
CA PHE A 68 2.16 6.55 -8.90
C PHE A 68 3.41 5.95 -8.25
N TYR A 69 3.46 4.63 -8.02
CA TYR A 69 4.67 4.01 -7.48
C TYR A 69 5.91 4.24 -8.36
N ILE A 70 5.75 4.35 -9.68
CA ILE A 70 6.88 4.59 -10.59
C ILE A 70 7.51 5.95 -10.29
N ASP A 71 6.70 6.99 -10.17
CA ASP A 71 7.17 8.35 -9.84
C ASP A 71 7.76 8.39 -8.43
N LEU A 72 7.08 7.75 -7.46
CA LEU A 72 7.53 7.70 -6.08
C LEU A 72 8.90 7.03 -5.92
N LEU A 73 9.14 5.91 -6.64
CA LEU A 73 10.42 5.21 -6.62
C LEU A 73 11.55 6.11 -7.16
N ASN A 74 11.31 6.79 -8.29
CA ASN A 74 12.26 7.72 -8.88
C ASN A 74 12.56 8.89 -7.92
N ASP A 75 11.52 9.51 -7.37
CA ASP A 75 11.65 10.64 -6.44
C ASP A 75 12.43 10.28 -5.17
N LEU A 76 12.23 9.06 -4.64
CA LEU A 76 12.98 8.59 -3.48
C LEU A 76 14.44 8.28 -3.81
N GLN A 77 14.72 7.66 -4.97
CA GLN A 77 16.08 7.43 -5.45
C GLN A 77 16.84 8.75 -5.67
N GLU A 78 16.19 9.75 -6.27
CA GLU A 78 16.75 11.10 -6.43
C GLU A 78 17.02 11.79 -5.08
N SER A 79 16.23 11.43 -4.04
CA SER A 79 16.44 11.88 -2.67
C SER A 79 17.49 11.06 -1.91
N GLY A 80 18.18 10.13 -2.58
CA GLY A 80 19.23 9.29 -1.99
C GLY A 80 18.73 8.13 -1.14
N GLN A 81 17.46 7.75 -1.27
CA GLN A 81 16.88 6.62 -0.56
C GLN A 81 16.98 5.33 -1.37
N GLU A 82 17.16 4.20 -0.68
CA GLU A 82 16.95 2.88 -1.27
C GLU A 82 15.46 2.61 -1.46
N VAL A 83 15.12 1.86 -2.50
CA VAL A 83 13.73 1.49 -2.84
C VAL A 83 13.50 -0.02 -2.69
N ASP A 84 14.22 -0.62 -1.77
CA ASP A 84 14.23 -2.04 -1.42
C ASP A 84 12.88 -2.56 -0.87
N PHE A 85 12.00 -1.65 -0.51
CA PHE A 85 10.62 -1.96 -0.09
C PHE A 85 9.69 -2.38 -1.23
N TYR A 86 10.04 -2.14 -2.48
CA TYR A 86 9.19 -2.41 -3.64
C TYR A 86 9.79 -3.47 -4.55
N GLN A 87 8.99 -4.47 -4.92
CA GLN A 87 9.40 -5.50 -5.85
C GLN A 87 8.30 -5.81 -6.86
N ARG A 88 8.60 -5.62 -8.14
CA ARG A 88 7.74 -6.02 -9.25
C ARG A 88 8.12 -7.43 -9.71
N SER A 89 7.57 -8.45 -9.04
CA SER A 89 7.85 -9.86 -9.28
C SER A 89 6.75 -10.60 -10.05
N GLY A 90 5.66 -9.89 -10.36
CA GLY A 90 4.48 -10.48 -10.96
C GLY A 90 3.47 -10.98 -9.92
N VAL A 91 2.32 -11.40 -10.41
CA VAL A 91 1.25 -11.99 -9.62
C VAL A 91 0.66 -13.20 -10.32
N PHE A 92 0.39 -14.26 -9.56
CA PHE A 92 -0.35 -15.44 -9.94
C PHE A 92 -1.75 -15.40 -9.35
N LEU A 93 -2.77 -15.53 -10.19
CA LEU A 93 -4.15 -15.64 -9.74
C LEU A 93 -4.65 -17.06 -10.04
N LEU A 94 -5.04 -17.76 -8.99
CA LEU A 94 -5.55 -19.12 -9.08
C LEU A 94 -7.08 -19.09 -8.94
N LYS A 95 -7.76 -19.85 -9.80
CA LYS A 95 -9.19 -20.09 -9.72
C LYS A 95 -9.48 -21.58 -9.88
N LYS A 96 -10.43 -22.11 -9.13
CA LYS A 96 -10.89 -23.50 -9.24
C LYS A 96 -11.65 -23.74 -10.54
N ASP A 97 -12.26 -22.72 -11.08
CA ASP A 97 -13.07 -22.75 -12.28
C ASP A 97 -12.34 -22.01 -13.42
N GLU A 98 -12.06 -22.70 -14.49
CA GLU A 98 -11.36 -22.15 -15.65
C GLU A 98 -12.12 -20.98 -16.30
N SER A 99 -13.45 -21.01 -16.28
CA SER A 99 -14.27 -19.89 -16.78
C SER A 99 -14.03 -18.61 -16.01
N LYS A 100 -13.83 -18.69 -14.71
CA LYS A 100 -13.48 -17.53 -13.86
C LYS A 100 -12.07 -17.02 -14.14
N LEU A 101 -11.15 -17.90 -14.48
CA LEU A 101 -9.80 -17.54 -14.86
C LEU A 101 -9.81 -16.74 -16.17
N GLU A 102 -10.54 -17.24 -17.17
CA GLU A 102 -10.71 -16.55 -18.45
C GLU A 102 -11.43 -15.20 -18.31
N GLU A 103 -12.45 -15.11 -17.44
CA GLU A 103 -13.11 -13.83 -17.14
C GLU A 103 -12.13 -12.80 -16.58
N LEU A 104 -11.23 -13.20 -15.67
CA LEU A 104 -10.21 -12.31 -15.11
C LEU A 104 -9.19 -11.90 -16.20
N TYR A 105 -8.80 -12.83 -17.06
CA TYR A 105 -7.91 -12.53 -18.18
C TYR A 105 -8.54 -11.49 -19.12
N LYS A 106 -9.80 -11.70 -19.52
CA LYS A 106 -10.55 -10.74 -20.37
C LYS A 106 -10.70 -9.38 -19.71
N LEU A 107 -11.01 -9.36 -18.41
CA LEU A 107 -11.11 -8.12 -17.63
C LEU A 107 -9.77 -7.36 -17.61
N ALA A 108 -8.66 -8.06 -17.39
CA ALA A 108 -7.34 -7.45 -17.37
C ALA A 108 -6.93 -6.93 -18.76
N LEU A 109 -7.24 -7.66 -19.81
CA LEU A 109 -7.01 -7.20 -21.20
C LEU A 109 -7.76 -5.91 -21.51
N GLN A 110 -9.03 -5.80 -21.11
CA GLN A 110 -9.82 -4.57 -21.30
C GLN A 110 -9.24 -3.37 -20.56
N ARG A 111 -8.53 -3.61 -19.46
CA ARG A 111 -7.91 -2.57 -18.64
C ARG A 111 -6.48 -2.22 -19.06
N LYS A 112 -5.88 -3.02 -19.95
CA LYS A 112 -4.46 -2.91 -20.28
C LYS A 112 -4.11 -1.58 -20.95
N ASP A 113 -5.00 -1.04 -21.79
CA ASP A 113 -4.80 0.24 -22.48
C ASP A 113 -4.74 1.41 -21.48
N GLU A 114 -5.57 1.36 -20.42
CA GLU A 114 -5.57 2.37 -19.35
C GLU A 114 -4.52 2.08 -18.26
N SER A 115 -3.94 0.90 -18.25
CA SER A 115 -3.02 0.42 -17.19
C SER A 115 -1.89 -0.42 -17.80
N PRO A 116 -0.94 0.20 -18.50
CA PRO A 116 0.19 -0.52 -19.12
C PRO A 116 1.04 -1.28 -18.08
N LEU A 117 0.99 -0.86 -16.81
CA LEU A 117 1.68 -1.52 -15.71
C LEU A 117 1.22 -2.96 -15.45
N ILE A 118 0.07 -3.39 -15.95
CA ILE A 118 -0.32 -4.81 -15.93
C ILE A 118 0.78 -5.69 -16.52
N GLY A 119 1.48 -5.20 -17.54
CA GLY A 119 2.57 -5.90 -18.20
C GLY A 119 2.08 -7.05 -19.07
N GLU A 120 2.83 -8.14 -19.08
CA GLU A 120 2.45 -9.36 -19.81
C GLU A 120 1.34 -10.09 -19.05
N LEU A 121 0.35 -10.56 -19.82
CA LEU A 121 -0.72 -11.40 -19.33
C LEU A 121 -0.64 -12.76 -20.03
N ALA A 122 -0.63 -13.84 -19.26
CA ALA A 122 -0.62 -15.20 -19.78
C ALA A 122 -1.41 -16.15 -18.86
N ILE A 123 -2.08 -17.13 -19.46
CA ILE A 123 -2.56 -18.27 -18.71
C ILE A 123 -1.48 -19.34 -18.81
N LEU A 124 -0.90 -19.70 -17.67
CA LEU A 124 0.21 -20.64 -17.56
C LEU A 124 -0.28 -21.98 -17.00
N ASP A 125 0.28 -23.07 -17.51
CA ASP A 125 0.18 -24.37 -16.89
C ASP A 125 1.15 -24.53 -15.70
N GLN A 126 1.01 -25.58 -14.92
CA GLN A 126 1.85 -25.82 -13.74
C GLN A 126 3.34 -25.90 -14.09
N ALA A 127 3.70 -26.54 -15.21
CA ALA A 127 5.09 -26.71 -15.61
C ALA A 127 5.76 -25.35 -15.90
N THR A 128 5.06 -24.48 -16.61
CA THR A 128 5.54 -23.13 -16.94
C THR A 128 5.59 -22.24 -15.69
N ALA A 129 4.56 -22.29 -14.85
CA ALA A 129 4.50 -21.52 -13.61
C ALA A 129 5.61 -21.91 -12.61
N SER A 130 6.00 -23.21 -12.58
CA SER A 130 7.08 -23.71 -11.72
C SER A 130 8.45 -23.11 -12.07
N ASN A 131 8.66 -22.59 -13.28
CA ASN A 131 9.90 -21.87 -13.62
C ASN A 131 9.98 -20.51 -12.90
N LEU A 132 8.84 -19.90 -12.56
CA LEU A 132 8.76 -18.60 -11.86
C LEU A 132 8.58 -18.80 -10.36
N PHE A 133 7.91 -19.85 -9.94
CA PHE A 133 7.71 -20.19 -8.52
C PHE A 133 7.92 -21.70 -8.33
N PRO A 134 9.16 -22.16 -8.11
CA PRO A 134 9.46 -23.56 -7.84
C PRO A 134 8.71 -24.09 -6.62
N GLY A 135 8.14 -25.29 -6.76
CA GLY A 135 7.40 -25.94 -5.67
C GLY A 135 5.95 -25.47 -5.48
N LEU A 136 5.46 -24.55 -6.30
CA LEU A 136 4.03 -24.21 -6.29
C LEU A 136 3.23 -25.31 -7.02
N GLU A 137 2.30 -25.94 -6.30
CA GLU A 137 1.51 -27.08 -6.77
C GLU A 137 0.02 -26.92 -6.45
N GLY A 138 -0.82 -27.86 -6.93
CA GLY A 138 -2.24 -27.92 -6.60
C GLY A 138 -3.15 -27.09 -7.51
N PHE A 139 -2.71 -26.80 -8.73
CA PHE A 139 -3.51 -26.15 -9.78
C PHE A 139 -3.16 -26.73 -11.14
N GLU A 140 -4.08 -26.66 -12.09
CA GLU A 140 -3.81 -27.04 -13.49
C GLU A 140 -3.32 -25.81 -14.29
N ARG A 141 -4.00 -24.68 -14.13
CA ARG A 141 -3.71 -23.42 -14.81
C ARG A 141 -3.88 -22.24 -13.88
N LEU A 142 -3.13 -21.18 -14.11
CA LEU A 142 -3.25 -19.90 -13.40
C LEU A 142 -3.11 -18.72 -14.36
N LEU A 143 -3.61 -17.56 -13.95
CA LEU A 143 -3.37 -16.30 -14.66
C LEU A 143 -2.14 -15.62 -14.10
N TYR A 144 -1.19 -15.31 -14.94
CA TYR A 144 0.00 -14.52 -14.64
C TYR A 144 -0.13 -13.09 -15.17
N ALA A 145 0.32 -12.15 -14.39
CA ALA A 145 0.55 -10.76 -14.83
C ALA A 145 1.91 -10.28 -14.34
N SER A 146 2.80 -9.93 -15.27
CA SER A 146 4.18 -9.54 -14.94
C SER A 146 4.28 -8.21 -14.19
N GLY A 147 3.24 -7.38 -14.25
CA GLY A 147 3.18 -6.10 -13.59
C GLY A 147 2.78 -6.14 -12.12
N GLY A 148 2.35 -7.31 -11.62
CA GLY A 148 2.07 -7.47 -10.20
C GLY A 148 3.29 -7.15 -9.34
N ALA A 149 3.06 -6.49 -8.20
CA ALA A 149 4.13 -6.07 -7.31
C ALA A 149 3.75 -6.29 -5.85
N ARG A 150 4.74 -6.21 -4.99
CA ARG A 150 4.58 -6.17 -3.54
C ARG A 150 5.35 -5.02 -2.93
N VAL A 151 4.89 -4.57 -1.78
CA VAL A 151 5.49 -3.47 -1.01
C VAL A 151 5.61 -3.89 0.45
N ASP A 152 6.78 -3.72 1.04
CA ASP A 152 6.92 -3.68 2.48
C ASP A 152 6.47 -2.30 2.99
N GLY A 153 5.26 -2.24 3.54
CA GLY A 153 4.65 -0.99 3.96
C GLY A 153 5.37 -0.32 5.14
N GLN A 154 6.03 -1.11 6.00
CA GLN A 154 6.82 -0.57 7.10
C GLN A 154 8.07 0.12 6.58
N LEU A 155 8.79 -0.54 5.67
CA LEU A 155 10.01 -0.02 5.09
C LEU A 155 9.73 1.21 4.23
N LEU A 156 8.66 1.18 3.41
CA LEU A 156 8.22 2.33 2.62
C LEU A 156 7.96 3.57 3.49
N VAL A 157 7.18 3.44 4.57
CA VAL A 157 6.90 4.57 5.49
C VAL A 157 8.19 5.08 6.12
N THR A 158 9.11 4.19 6.48
CA THR A 158 10.41 4.56 7.03
C THR A 158 11.20 5.40 6.03
N ARG A 159 11.36 4.94 4.79
CA ARG A 159 12.07 5.65 3.73
C ARG A 159 11.48 7.02 3.42
N LEU A 160 10.15 7.13 3.36
CA LEU A 160 9.45 8.40 3.16
C LEU A 160 9.72 9.41 4.28
N LEU A 161 9.64 8.98 5.53
CA LEU A 161 9.89 9.86 6.68
C LEU A 161 11.37 10.25 6.79
N GLU A 162 12.30 9.35 6.52
CA GLU A 162 13.73 9.64 6.47
C GLU A 162 14.05 10.66 5.36
N ALA A 163 13.52 10.44 4.15
CA ALA A 163 13.70 11.37 3.04
C ALA A 163 13.12 12.76 3.31
N SER A 164 11.99 12.82 4.02
CA SER A 164 11.34 14.09 4.35
C SER A 164 12.10 14.92 5.38
N GLN A 165 12.91 14.30 6.21
CA GLN A 165 13.61 14.92 7.35
C GLN A 165 12.69 15.73 8.29
N VAL A 166 11.39 15.46 8.27
CA VAL A 166 10.42 16.16 9.10
C VAL A 166 10.48 15.69 10.55
N LYS A 167 10.11 16.57 11.47
CA LYS A 167 9.96 16.18 12.88
C LYS A 167 8.74 15.29 13.05
N VAL A 168 8.94 14.06 13.50
CA VAL A 168 7.88 13.14 13.93
C VAL A 168 7.76 13.15 15.44
N ILE A 169 6.56 13.47 15.93
CA ILE A 169 6.25 13.50 17.37
C ILE A 169 5.36 12.30 17.68
N LYS A 170 5.82 11.42 18.55
CA LYS A 170 5.07 10.24 18.99
C LYS A 170 4.07 10.65 20.07
N ASP A 171 2.90 11.08 19.65
CA ASP A 171 1.84 11.53 20.56
C ASP A 171 0.44 11.29 19.94
N ARG A 172 -0.56 11.16 20.82
CA ARG A 172 -1.97 11.22 20.45
C ARG A 172 -2.44 12.66 20.68
N VAL A 173 -2.91 13.29 19.59
CA VAL A 173 -3.19 14.72 19.61
C VAL A 173 -4.69 15.02 19.57
N THR A 174 -5.05 16.16 20.18
CA THR A 174 -6.34 16.82 20.00
C THR A 174 -6.14 18.08 19.17
N ILE A 175 -7.05 18.35 18.27
CA ILE A 175 -7.02 19.52 17.39
C ILE A 175 -8.08 20.51 17.86
N ILE A 176 -7.67 21.75 18.11
CA ILE A 176 -8.56 22.83 18.54
C ILE A 176 -8.55 23.92 17.45
N PRO A 177 -9.68 24.19 16.80
CA PRO A 177 -9.79 25.34 15.90
C PRO A 177 -9.63 26.63 16.66
N VAL A 178 -8.80 27.54 16.14
CA VAL A 178 -8.57 28.89 16.69
C VAL A 178 -8.68 29.93 15.57
N SER A 179 -8.78 31.20 15.91
CA SER A 179 -8.96 32.29 14.92
C SER A 179 -7.85 32.35 13.86
N SER A 180 -6.64 31.85 14.16
CA SER A 180 -5.48 31.87 13.28
C SER A 180 -5.11 30.51 12.70
N GLY A 181 -5.98 29.50 12.82
CA GLY A 181 -5.72 28.14 12.31
C GLY A 181 -6.11 27.04 13.28
N TYR A 182 -5.21 26.11 13.57
CA TYR A 182 -5.46 24.94 14.40
C TYR A 182 -4.38 24.81 15.48
N GLN A 183 -4.79 24.67 16.72
CA GLN A 183 -3.87 24.44 17.83
C GLN A 183 -3.74 22.93 18.07
N ILE A 184 -2.49 22.45 18.19
CA ILE A 184 -2.14 21.09 18.64
C ILE A 184 -1.11 21.26 19.77
N GLY A 185 -1.47 20.87 20.97
CA GLY A 185 -0.64 21.15 22.15
C GLY A 185 -0.37 22.65 22.30
N ASN A 186 0.89 23.04 22.33
CA ASN A 186 1.33 24.43 22.46
C ASN A 186 1.67 25.11 21.12
N GLN A 187 1.36 24.47 19.98
CA GLN A 187 1.69 24.99 18.64
C GLN A 187 0.42 25.33 17.87
N ILE A 188 0.53 26.38 17.03
CA ILE A 188 -0.52 26.77 16.09
C ILE A 188 -0.02 26.47 14.68
N PHE A 189 -0.88 25.83 13.89
CA PHE A 189 -0.68 25.46 12.50
C PHE A 189 -1.69 26.16 11.60
N ASP A 190 -1.25 26.56 10.43
CA ASP A 190 -2.12 27.16 9.42
C ASP A 190 -3.06 26.13 8.77
N GLN A 191 -2.58 24.88 8.67
CA GLN A 191 -3.32 23.77 8.09
C GLN A 191 -3.04 22.45 8.82
N VAL A 192 -4.02 21.55 8.78
CA VAL A 192 -3.89 20.18 9.29
C VAL A 192 -4.30 19.18 8.21
N VAL A 193 -3.44 18.19 7.98
CA VAL A 193 -3.74 17.02 7.15
C VAL A 193 -4.09 15.86 8.08
N LEU A 194 -5.31 15.34 7.95
CA LEU A 194 -5.78 14.19 8.70
C LEU A 194 -5.53 12.91 7.90
N ALA A 195 -4.53 12.15 8.31
CA ALA A 195 -4.13 10.87 7.70
C ALA A 195 -4.26 9.71 8.70
N THR A 196 -5.27 9.78 9.56
CA THR A 196 -5.44 8.97 10.76
C THR A 196 -6.03 7.59 10.52
N GLY A 197 -6.32 7.22 9.26
CA GLY A 197 -6.88 5.92 8.93
C GLY A 197 -8.17 5.63 9.70
N ALA A 198 -8.23 4.50 10.39
CA ALA A 198 -9.41 4.06 11.12
C ALA A 198 -9.79 4.94 12.34
N TRP A 199 -8.88 5.82 12.77
CA TRP A 199 -9.13 6.77 13.90
C TRP A 199 -9.63 8.14 13.44
N LEU A 200 -10.09 8.27 12.18
CA LEU A 200 -10.58 9.55 11.66
C LEU A 200 -11.79 10.06 12.44
N GLY A 201 -12.69 9.16 12.85
CA GLY A 201 -13.85 9.49 13.69
C GLY A 201 -13.43 10.10 15.02
N ASP A 202 -12.49 9.47 15.73
CA ASP A 202 -12.00 9.95 17.05
C ASP A 202 -11.47 11.40 17.01
N ILE A 203 -10.92 11.81 15.86
CA ILE A 203 -10.38 13.17 15.68
C ILE A 203 -11.46 14.16 15.24
N LEU A 204 -12.41 13.73 14.43
CA LEU A 204 -13.40 14.61 13.81
C LEU A 204 -14.66 14.80 14.64
N GLU A 205 -15.10 13.79 15.40
CA GLU A 205 -16.30 13.89 16.28
C GLU A 205 -16.23 15.04 17.26
N PRO A 206 -15.09 15.29 17.99
CA PRO A 206 -14.98 16.46 18.87
C PRO A 206 -15.06 17.81 18.15
N LEU A 207 -14.87 17.82 16.83
CA LEU A 207 -14.98 19.01 15.98
C LEU A 207 -16.37 19.16 15.35
N GLY A 208 -17.33 18.25 15.69
CA GLY A 208 -18.70 18.28 15.20
C GLY A 208 -18.93 17.62 13.85
N TYR A 209 -17.97 16.82 13.37
CA TYR A 209 -18.13 16.07 12.11
C TYR A 209 -18.41 14.60 12.38
N GLU A 210 -19.38 14.04 11.68
CA GLU A 210 -19.64 12.60 11.65
C GLU A 210 -19.01 11.97 10.40
N VAL A 211 -18.30 10.86 10.58
CA VAL A 211 -17.68 10.10 9.49
C VAL A 211 -17.93 8.61 9.67
N ASP A 212 -18.39 7.92 8.63
CA ASP A 212 -18.56 6.47 8.65
C ASP A 212 -17.26 5.77 8.25
N VAL A 213 -16.24 5.85 9.11
CA VAL A 213 -14.98 5.13 9.00
C VAL A 213 -14.88 4.17 10.17
N ARG A 214 -14.76 2.87 9.86
CA ARG A 214 -14.70 1.82 10.87
C ARG A 214 -13.43 1.00 10.74
N PRO A 215 -12.77 0.62 11.84
CA PRO A 215 -11.66 -0.30 11.79
C PRO A 215 -12.11 -1.68 11.34
N GLN A 216 -11.32 -2.31 10.46
CA GLN A 216 -11.46 -3.71 10.10
C GLN A 216 -10.19 -4.45 10.50
N LYS A 217 -10.34 -5.57 11.22
CA LYS A 217 -9.22 -6.39 11.63
C LYS A 217 -8.85 -7.32 10.48
N GLY A 218 -7.59 -7.25 10.02
CA GLY A 218 -6.97 -8.24 9.16
C GLY A 218 -5.79 -8.88 9.87
N GLN A 219 -5.47 -10.14 9.54
CA GLN A 219 -4.32 -10.84 10.11
C GLN A 219 -3.46 -11.43 9.00
N LEU A 220 -2.16 -11.26 9.14
CA LEU A 220 -1.12 -11.94 8.37
C LEU A 220 -0.31 -12.83 9.30
N ARG A 221 0.27 -13.89 8.75
CA ARG A 221 1.26 -14.71 9.42
C ARG A 221 2.54 -14.69 8.60
N ASP A 222 3.65 -14.35 9.24
CA ASP A 222 4.96 -14.39 8.63
C ASP A 222 5.66 -15.70 8.99
N TYR A 223 6.26 -16.32 7.99
CA TYR A 223 7.09 -17.52 8.10
C TYR A 223 8.49 -17.19 7.61
N GLN A 224 9.48 -17.83 8.21
CA GLN A 224 10.85 -17.79 7.74
C GLN A 224 11.16 -19.15 7.09
N VAL A 225 11.58 -19.14 5.84
CA VAL A 225 11.99 -20.31 5.09
C VAL A 225 13.44 -20.15 4.63
N ASP A 226 14.15 -21.25 4.46
CA ASP A 226 15.54 -21.27 3.99
C ASP A 226 15.58 -21.27 2.45
N LEU A 227 15.01 -20.23 1.86
CA LEU A 227 14.92 -20.05 0.42
C LEU A 227 14.80 -18.56 0.09
N ASP A 228 15.64 -18.04 -0.80
CA ASP A 228 15.44 -16.67 -1.30
C ASP A 228 14.29 -16.63 -2.31
N MET A 229 13.27 -15.90 -1.96
CA MET A 229 12.05 -15.74 -2.76
C MET A 229 11.87 -14.31 -3.31
N ALA A 230 12.95 -13.54 -3.40
CA ALA A 230 12.88 -12.14 -3.83
C ALA A 230 12.23 -11.98 -5.22
N SER A 231 12.47 -12.90 -6.15
CA SER A 231 11.94 -12.88 -7.51
C SER A 231 10.59 -13.58 -7.70
N TYR A 232 10.07 -14.26 -6.67
CA TYR A 232 8.87 -15.06 -6.81
C TYR A 232 7.62 -14.18 -6.90
N PRO A 233 6.68 -14.51 -7.80
CA PRO A 233 5.40 -13.81 -7.90
C PRO A 233 4.59 -13.93 -6.59
N VAL A 234 3.78 -12.91 -6.32
CA VAL A 234 2.72 -13.03 -5.32
C VAL A 234 1.68 -14.03 -5.82
N VAL A 235 1.20 -14.93 -4.96
CA VAL A 235 0.17 -15.92 -5.31
C VAL A 235 -1.14 -15.54 -4.63
N MET A 236 -2.19 -15.36 -5.44
CA MET A 236 -3.54 -15.00 -5.00
C MET A 236 -4.51 -16.15 -5.34
N PRO A 237 -4.67 -17.15 -4.45
CA PRO A 237 -5.64 -18.22 -4.66
C PRO A 237 -7.08 -17.73 -4.53
N GLU A 238 -8.04 -18.60 -4.80
CA GLU A 238 -9.44 -18.31 -4.50
C GLU A 238 -9.67 -18.46 -2.98
N GLY A 239 -9.97 -17.35 -2.31
CA GLY A 239 -10.17 -17.29 -0.86
C GLY A 239 -9.30 -16.22 -0.19
N GLU A 240 -8.88 -16.48 1.05
CA GLU A 240 -8.25 -15.46 1.92
C GLU A 240 -6.74 -15.66 2.16
N TRP A 241 -6.09 -16.64 1.49
CA TRP A 241 -4.72 -17.02 1.79
C TRP A 241 -3.75 -16.64 0.67
N ASP A 242 -3.55 -15.34 0.48
CA ASP A 242 -2.50 -14.89 -0.43
C ASP A 242 -1.12 -15.28 0.12
N LEU A 243 -0.22 -15.74 -0.77
CA LEU A 243 1.19 -15.98 -0.44
C LEU A 243 2.01 -14.80 -0.97
N ILE A 244 2.69 -14.13 -0.07
CA ILE A 244 3.49 -12.95 -0.39
C ILE A 244 4.96 -13.24 -0.05
N PRO A 245 5.76 -13.67 -1.04
CA PRO A 245 7.19 -13.89 -0.86
C PRO A 245 7.94 -12.56 -0.70
N PHE A 246 8.92 -12.51 0.21
CA PHE A 246 9.81 -11.37 0.40
C PHE A 246 11.28 -11.81 0.32
N PRO A 247 12.23 -10.89 0.09
CA PRO A 247 13.65 -11.18 0.18
C PRO A 247 14.03 -11.80 1.53
N GLY A 248 15.14 -12.56 1.53
CA GLY A 248 15.67 -13.16 2.75
C GLY A 248 14.83 -14.29 3.34
N GLY A 249 13.95 -14.91 2.54
CA GLY A 249 13.15 -16.06 2.96
C GLY A 249 11.92 -15.76 3.81
N LYS A 250 11.52 -14.50 3.93
CA LYS A 250 10.24 -14.16 4.58
C LYS A 250 9.09 -14.48 3.63
N LEU A 251 8.10 -15.24 4.12
CA LEU A 251 6.84 -15.53 3.42
C LEU A 251 5.67 -15.08 4.31
N SER A 252 4.90 -14.11 3.84
CA SER A 252 3.67 -13.69 4.52
C SER A 252 2.46 -14.41 3.93
N LEU A 253 1.57 -14.90 4.79
CA LEU A 253 0.29 -15.53 4.42
C LEU A 253 -0.89 -14.75 5.00
N GLY A 254 -1.91 -14.53 4.20
CA GLY A 254 -3.17 -13.84 4.55
C GLY A 254 -3.60 -12.90 3.44
N ALA A 255 -4.52 -12.00 3.66
CA ALA A 255 -5.07 -11.58 4.94
C ALA A 255 -6.44 -12.22 5.18
N THR A 256 -6.78 -12.44 6.46
CA THR A 256 -8.16 -12.72 6.86
C THR A 256 -8.95 -11.41 6.90
N HIS A 257 -10.26 -11.51 6.75
CA HIS A 257 -11.22 -10.39 6.82
C HIS A 257 -12.19 -10.55 7.98
#